data_d5d1c62cdee27bf946d8f88f8372fd64
#
_entry.id   d5d1c62cdee27bf946d8f88f8372fd64
#
_cell.length_a   1.000
_cell.length_b   1.000
_cell.length_c   1.000
_cell.angle_alpha   90.00
_cell.angle_beta   90.00
_cell.angle_gamma   90.00
#
_symmetry.space_group_name_H-M   'P 1'
#
loop_
_entity.id
_entity.type
_entity.pdbx_description
1 polymer ?
#
loop_
_entity_poly.entity_id
_entity_poly.type
_entity_poly.pdbx_seq_one_letter_code
_entity_poly.pdbx_strand_id
1 'polypeptide(L)'
;MKKTLLRASCLLALSLTVHAAPPDVGSAASEPQFRELYKELVETNTTLSSGSCTLAAERMAARLKAAGFPDTDLHPFAAPDHPKEGGLVAIYPGRDKKAKAILLLAHIDVVEAKREDWTRDPFKLVEENGNFYARGSVDDKAEAAIWVDTLVRYKKENFKPRRTLKLALTCGEETAGAFNGAQWLTQNQRELIDAEFAINEGAWGELDAQGNKVVMQIQAGEKFPQNYRLEATNRGGHSSRPIKDNAIYHVANALTKVEAYEFPAMFTDASRAYFTGIAKIQAAKGNQDVAAAMTSLVKDPNDTKSIALVSEKDPSWNATMRTTCVATMLEGGHATNALPQRARANVNCRILDRKSVV
;
A
#
# COMPACT_ATOMS: atom_id res chain seq x y z
N MET A 1 -65.61 -61.27 -2.41
CA MET A 1 -65.32 -59.83 -2.54
C MET A 1 -63.85 -59.56 -2.09
N LYS A 2 -62.95 -59.49 -3.04
CA LYS A 2 -61.53 -59.22 -2.74
C LYS A 2 -61.23 -57.72 -3.02
N LYS A 3 -60.86 -56.96 -2.00
CA LYS A 3 -60.48 -55.56 -2.13
C LYS A 3 -58.93 -55.49 -2.45
N THR A 4 -58.60 -55.00 -3.62
CA THR A 4 -57.22 -54.76 -4.08
C THR A 4 -56.82 -53.38 -3.60
N LEU A 5 -55.81 -53.29 -2.74
CA LEU A 5 -55.13 -52.00 -2.37
C LEU A 5 -54.08 -51.64 -3.42
N LEU A 6 -54.34 -50.54 -4.08
CA LEU A 6 -53.30 -49.88 -4.92
C LEU A 6 -52.36 -49.08 -4.03
N ARG A 7 -51.06 -49.47 -4.02
CA ARG A 7 -49.99 -48.63 -3.40
C ARG A 7 -49.45 -47.70 -4.46
N ALA A 8 -49.68 -46.41 -4.29
CA ALA A 8 -49.06 -45.37 -5.07
C ALA A 8 -47.63 -45.08 -4.49
N SER A 9 -46.58 -45.42 -5.24
CA SER A 9 -45.20 -45.04 -4.90
C SER A 9 -44.94 -43.65 -5.47
N CYS A 10 -44.84 -42.65 -4.59
CA CYS A 10 -44.31 -41.32 -4.94
C CYS A 10 -42.79 -41.41 -5.09
N LEU A 11 -42.27 -41.33 -6.30
CA LEU A 11 -40.84 -41.08 -6.58
C LEU A 11 -40.59 -39.59 -6.36
N LEU A 12 -39.90 -39.24 -5.28
CA LEU A 12 -39.28 -37.91 -5.10
C LEU A 12 -38.06 -37.83 -5.99
N ALA A 13 -38.15 -37.08 -7.09
CA ALA A 13 -37.01 -36.71 -7.87
C ALA A 13 -36.23 -35.59 -7.14
N LEU A 14 -35.12 -35.93 -6.45
CA LEU A 14 -34.16 -34.94 -5.99
C LEU A 14 -33.46 -34.34 -7.20
N SER A 15 -33.82 -33.13 -7.57
CA SER A 15 -33.05 -32.33 -8.50
C SER A 15 -31.76 -31.88 -7.80
N LEU A 16 -30.64 -32.59 -8.04
CA LEU A 16 -29.27 -32.10 -7.74
C LEU A 16 -29.01 -30.91 -8.64
N THR A 17 -29.15 -29.71 -8.13
CA THR A 17 -28.58 -28.52 -8.74
C THR A 17 -27.04 -28.65 -8.66
N VAL A 18 -26.44 -29.13 -9.73
CA VAL A 18 -25.00 -29.02 -9.91
C VAL A 18 -24.71 -27.53 -9.98
N HIS A 19 -24.27 -26.93 -8.90
CA HIS A 19 -23.58 -25.64 -8.96
C HIS A 19 -22.30 -25.88 -9.71
N ALA A 20 -22.27 -25.45 -10.98
CA ALA A 20 -21.01 -25.35 -11.70
C ALA A 20 -20.07 -24.52 -10.83
N ALA A 21 -18.91 -25.06 -10.51
CA ALA A 21 -17.83 -24.27 -9.93
C ALA A 21 -17.66 -23.00 -10.79
N PRO A 22 -17.46 -21.83 -10.19
CA PRO A 22 -17.15 -20.64 -10.99
C PRO A 22 -15.99 -21.01 -11.92
N PRO A 23 -16.01 -20.55 -13.17
CA PRO A 23 -14.91 -20.83 -14.11
C PRO A 23 -13.62 -20.39 -13.41
N ASP A 24 -12.58 -21.19 -13.60
CA ASP A 24 -11.23 -20.93 -13.10
C ASP A 24 -10.77 -19.58 -13.69
N VAL A 25 -11.03 -18.49 -12.94
CA VAL A 25 -10.85 -17.10 -13.37
C VAL A 25 -9.40 -16.71 -13.11
N GLY A 26 -8.52 -17.29 -13.83
CA GLY A 26 -7.08 -17.13 -13.72
C GLY A 26 -6.43 -18.27 -14.47
N SER A 27 -6.83 -18.44 -15.74
CA SER A 27 -6.25 -19.52 -16.49
C SER A 27 -4.74 -19.32 -16.58
N ALA A 28 -3.98 -20.36 -16.26
CA ALA A 28 -2.54 -20.46 -16.51
C ALA A 28 -2.13 -20.00 -17.93
N ALA A 29 -3.07 -19.89 -18.85
CA ALA A 29 -2.87 -19.40 -20.22
C ALA A 29 -2.59 -17.88 -20.32
N SER A 30 -3.07 -17.04 -19.38
CA SER A 30 -2.81 -15.58 -19.38
C SER A 30 -1.61 -15.18 -18.54
N GLU A 31 -1.13 -16.04 -17.67
CA GLU A 31 -0.03 -15.76 -16.76
C GLU A 31 1.27 -15.32 -17.46
N PRO A 32 1.74 -15.93 -18.57
CA PRO A 32 2.94 -15.47 -19.26
C PRO A 32 2.83 -14.02 -19.74
N GLN A 33 1.66 -13.60 -20.26
CA GLN A 33 1.43 -12.24 -20.73
C GLN A 33 1.41 -11.25 -19.56
N PHE A 34 0.79 -11.63 -18.44
CA PHE A 34 0.85 -10.84 -17.19
C PHE A 34 2.28 -10.66 -16.71
N ARG A 35 3.09 -11.74 -16.66
CA ARG A 35 4.48 -11.69 -16.25
C ARG A 35 5.35 -10.78 -17.11
N GLU A 36 5.13 -10.77 -18.44
CA GLU A 36 5.81 -9.85 -19.35
C GLU A 36 5.43 -8.39 -19.10
N LEU A 37 4.14 -8.10 -18.91
CA LEU A 37 3.64 -6.76 -18.59
C LEU A 37 4.19 -6.28 -17.24
N TYR A 38 4.09 -7.12 -16.22
CA TYR A 38 4.58 -6.83 -14.87
C TYR A 38 6.10 -6.58 -14.87
N LYS A 39 6.86 -7.43 -15.55
CA LYS A 39 8.31 -7.26 -15.71
C LYS A 39 8.65 -5.93 -16.39
N GLU A 40 7.99 -5.59 -17.49
CA GLU A 40 8.22 -4.31 -18.18
C GLU A 40 7.97 -3.12 -17.28
N LEU A 41 6.88 -3.14 -16.50
CA LEU A 41 6.54 -2.06 -15.57
C LEU A 41 7.55 -1.97 -14.43
N VAL A 42 7.91 -3.09 -13.80
CA VAL A 42 8.86 -3.12 -12.67
C VAL A 42 10.25 -2.68 -13.13
N GLU A 43 10.73 -3.14 -14.28
CA GLU A 43 12.06 -2.80 -14.82
C GLU A 43 12.14 -1.40 -15.44
N THR A 44 11.01 -0.69 -15.55
CA THR A 44 11.02 0.74 -15.86
C THR A 44 11.32 1.52 -14.59
N ASN A 45 12.52 2.12 -14.49
CA ASN A 45 12.88 2.96 -13.34
C ASN A 45 11.96 4.18 -13.27
N THR A 46 11.30 4.36 -12.12
CA THR A 46 10.37 5.46 -11.83
C THR A 46 10.69 6.17 -10.52
N THR A 47 11.97 6.10 -10.09
CA THR A 47 12.46 6.93 -8.97
C THR A 47 12.43 8.39 -9.36
N LEU A 48 12.24 9.28 -8.39
CA LEU A 48 12.20 10.72 -8.62
C LEU A 48 13.53 11.24 -9.22
N SER A 49 14.67 10.76 -8.74
CA SER A 49 15.99 11.29 -9.13
C SER A 49 16.39 10.96 -10.56
N SER A 50 16.07 9.78 -11.06
CA SER A 50 16.63 9.26 -12.32
C SER A 50 15.62 8.52 -13.21
N GLY A 51 14.40 8.31 -12.74
CA GLY A 51 13.38 7.55 -13.43
C GLY A 51 12.43 8.40 -14.27
N SER A 52 11.36 7.76 -14.77
CA SER A 52 10.28 8.41 -15.49
C SER A 52 8.97 7.62 -15.37
N CYS A 53 8.02 8.16 -14.63
CA CYS A 53 6.63 7.67 -14.62
C CYS A 53 5.96 7.85 -15.97
N THR A 54 6.26 8.95 -16.68
CA THR A 54 5.72 9.20 -18.02
C THR A 54 6.06 8.05 -18.97
N LEU A 55 7.33 7.59 -18.97
CA LEU A 55 7.73 6.43 -19.78
C LEU A 55 7.00 5.13 -19.36
N ALA A 56 6.83 4.91 -18.06
CA ALA A 56 6.08 3.75 -17.57
C ALA A 56 4.59 3.81 -18.00
N ALA A 57 3.97 4.98 -17.88
CA ALA A 57 2.60 5.22 -18.33
C ALA A 57 2.44 5.04 -19.85
N GLU A 58 3.38 5.52 -20.66
CA GLU A 58 3.41 5.32 -22.12
C GLU A 58 3.48 3.84 -22.50
N ARG A 59 4.31 3.05 -21.81
CA ARG A 59 4.40 1.59 -22.02
C ARG A 59 3.08 0.90 -21.69
N MET A 60 2.43 1.26 -20.60
CA MET A 60 1.13 0.69 -20.24
C MET A 60 0.02 1.12 -21.21
N ALA A 61 0.04 2.37 -21.67
CA ALA A 61 -0.87 2.84 -22.73
C ALA A 61 -0.68 2.04 -24.02
N ALA A 62 0.56 1.75 -24.41
CA ALA A 62 0.85 0.93 -25.59
C ALA A 62 0.29 -0.50 -25.47
N ARG A 63 0.35 -1.12 -24.28
CA ARG A 63 -0.27 -2.42 -23.97
C ARG A 63 -1.79 -2.39 -24.12
N LEU A 64 -2.43 -1.36 -23.55
CA LEU A 64 -3.88 -1.16 -23.69
C LEU A 64 -4.29 -0.91 -25.15
N LYS A 65 -3.55 -0.09 -25.88
CA LYS A 65 -3.77 0.17 -27.28
C LYS A 65 -3.66 -1.11 -28.14
N ALA A 66 -2.62 -1.91 -27.90
CA ALA A 66 -2.43 -3.21 -28.55
C ALA A 66 -3.58 -4.20 -28.26
N ALA A 67 -4.25 -4.08 -27.11
CA ALA A 67 -5.44 -4.85 -26.76
C ALA A 67 -6.72 -4.32 -27.44
N GLY A 68 -6.66 -3.18 -28.15
CA GLY A 68 -7.78 -2.60 -28.89
C GLY A 68 -8.50 -1.45 -28.15
N PHE A 69 -7.87 -0.81 -27.17
CA PHE A 69 -8.39 0.46 -26.66
C PHE A 69 -8.22 1.55 -27.71
N PRO A 70 -9.24 2.36 -28.00
CA PRO A 70 -9.11 3.51 -28.88
C PRO A 70 -8.34 4.63 -28.17
N ASP A 71 -7.67 5.48 -28.95
CA ASP A 71 -6.92 6.62 -28.40
C ASP A 71 -7.80 7.58 -27.60
N THR A 72 -9.10 7.65 -27.90
CA THR A 72 -10.08 8.47 -27.17
C THR A 72 -10.35 8.01 -25.75
N ASP A 73 -10.01 6.78 -25.40
CA ASP A 73 -10.17 6.18 -24.07
C ASP A 73 -8.85 6.14 -23.28
N LEU A 74 -7.75 6.63 -23.88
CA LEU A 74 -6.42 6.68 -23.28
C LEU A 74 -5.98 8.14 -23.11
N HIS A 75 -5.83 8.58 -21.88
CA HIS A 75 -5.54 9.97 -21.53
C HIS A 75 -4.21 10.05 -20.77
N PRO A 76 -3.04 10.08 -21.46
CA PRO A 76 -1.79 10.37 -20.81
C PRO A 76 -1.80 11.81 -20.30
N PHE A 77 -1.20 12.03 -19.14
CA PHE A 77 -1.09 13.37 -18.54
C PHE A 77 0.30 13.60 -17.94
N ALA A 78 0.74 14.84 -17.96
CA ALA A 78 1.90 15.33 -17.23
C ALA A 78 1.74 16.83 -16.99
N ALA A 79 2.24 17.34 -15.88
CA ALA A 79 2.35 18.78 -15.68
C ALA A 79 3.55 19.32 -16.49
N PRO A 80 3.46 20.53 -17.08
CA PRO A 80 4.51 21.09 -17.94
C PRO A 80 5.88 21.20 -17.25
N ASP A 81 5.91 21.48 -15.98
CA ASP A 81 7.11 21.60 -15.13
C ASP A 81 7.59 20.24 -14.55
N HIS A 82 6.80 19.19 -14.75
CA HIS A 82 7.08 17.82 -14.29
C HIS A 82 6.94 16.77 -15.42
N PRO A 83 7.69 16.90 -16.55
CA PRO A 83 7.46 16.09 -17.74
C PRO A 83 7.76 14.59 -17.57
N LYS A 84 8.54 14.23 -16.55
CA LYS A 84 8.87 12.82 -16.25
C LYS A 84 7.96 12.18 -15.19
N GLU A 85 7.15 12.98 -14.52
CA GLU A 85 6.27 12.57 -13.42
C GLU A 85 4.81 12.42 -13.87
N GLY A 86 4.60 12.19 -15.17
CA GLY A 86 3.28 11.98 -15.75
C GLY A 86 2.67 10.63 -15.40
N GLY A 87 1.46 10.41 -15.89
CA GLY A 87 0.69 9.21 -15.69
C GLY A 87 -0.27 8.92 -16.83
N LEU A 88 -1.21 8.00 -16.59
CA LEU A 88 -2.21 7.59 -17.57
C LEU A 88 -3.56 7.45 -16.90
N VAL A 89 -4.60 8.00 -17.51
CA VAL A 89 -5.98 7.57 -17.24
C VAL A 89 -6.49 6.78 -18.43
N ALA A 90 -7.02 5.57 -18.19
CA ALA A 90 -7.69 4.77 -19.22
C ALA A 90 -9.14 4.52 -18.84
N ILE A 91 -10.05 4.65 -19.82
CA ILE A 91 -11.48 4.50 -19.61
C ILE A 91 -11.98 3.24 -20.33
N TYR A 92 -12.61 2.33 -19.60
CA TYR A 92 -13.30 1.18 -20.14
C TYR A 92 -14.81 1.34 -19.98
N PRO A 93 -15.54 1.71 -21.03
CA PRO A 93 -16.95 2.09 -20.94
C PRO A 93 -17.85 0.96 -20.45
N GLY A 94 -18.70 1.24 -19.47
CA GLY A 94 -19.76 0.36 -19.04
C GLY A 94 -21.01 0.42 -19.90
N ARG A 95 -21.84 -0.63 -19.85
CA ARG A 95 -23.13 -0.71 -20.58
C ARG A 95 -24.24 0.15 -19.96
N ASP A 96 -24.17 0.41 -18.64
CA ASP A 96 -25.14 1.23 -17.92
C ASP A 96 -24.62 2.66 -17.75
N LYS A 97 -25.09 3.56 -18.59
CA LYS A 97 -24.67 4.97 -18.60
C LYS A 97 -25.13 5.78 -17.38
N LYS A 98 -26.08 5.24 -16.58
CA LYS A 98 -26.58 5.87 -15.37
C LYS A 98 -25.78 5.44 -14.12
N ALA A 99 -25.10 4.30 -14.20
CA ALA A 99 -24.28 3.81 -13.09
C ALA A 99 -22.97 4.64 -13.00
N LYS A 100 -22.65 5.12 -11.81
CA LYS A 100 -21.38 5.79 -11.57
C LYS A 100 -20.20 4.85 -11.79
N ALA A 101 -19.07 5.38 -12.24
CA ALA A 101 -17.87 4.61 -12.51
C ALA A 101 -17.25 4.00 -11.22
N ILE A 102 -16.32 3.08 -11.41
CA ILE A 102 -15.37 2.61 -10.40
C ILE A 102 -13.99 3.08 -10.86
N LEU A 103 -13.20 3.66 -9.96
CA LEU A 103 -11.81 4.03 -10.21
C LEU A 103 -10.89 2.93 -9.69
N LEU A 104 -10.01 2.44 -10.54
CA LEU A 104 -8.88 1.58 -10.22
C LEU A 104 -7.66 2.51 -10.16
N LEU A 105 -7.16 2.77 -8.98
CA LEU A 105 -6.05 3.68 -8.75
C LEU A 105 -4.81 2.89 -8.35
N ALA A 106 -3.66 3.24 -8.90
CA ALA A 106 -2.37 2.70 -8.49
C ALA A 106 -1.28 3.74 -8.76
N HIS A 107 -0.27 3.82 -7.91
CA HIS A 107 0.90 4.64 -8.22
C HIS A 107 1.99 3.81 -8.91
N ILE A 108 2.75 4.46 -9.78
CA ILE A 108 3.81 3.82 -10.56
C ILE A 108 5.20 4.35 -10.24
N ASP A 109 5.31 5.39 -9.42
CA ASP A 109 6.60 5.81 -8.85
C ASP A 109 7.06 4.84 -7.75
N VAL A 110 8.33 4.94 -7.44
CA VAL A 110 8.96 4.14 -6.38
C VAL A 110 9.96 4.98 -5.60
N VAL A 111 10.14 4.67 -4.31
CA VAL A 111 11.21 5.27 -3.52
C VAL A 111 12.60 4.96 -4.10
N GLU A 112 13.57 5.81 -3.79
CA GLU A 112 14.96 5.63 -4.23
C GLU A 112 15.51 4.26 -3.83
N ALA A 113 16.39 3.71 -4.69
CA ALA A 113 17.08 2.46 -4.43
C ALA A 113 18.55 2.59 -4.82
N LYS A 114 19.43 2.66 -3.84
CA LYS A 114 20.87 2.69 -4.07
C LYS A 114 21.38 1.28 -4.32
N ARG A 115 22.12 1.08 -5.40
CA ARG A 115 22.61 -0.24 -5.81
C ARG A 115 23.42 -0.94 -4.71
N GLU A 116 24.17 -0.18 -3.93
CA GLU A 116 25.00 -0.68 -2.82
C GLU A 116 24.20 -1.28 -1.66
N ASP A 117 22.95 -0.90 -1.51
CA ASP A 117 22.07 -1.40 -0.45
C ASP A 117 21.32 -2.70 -0.86
N TRP A 118 21.54 -3.17 -2.09
CA TRP A 118 20.82 -4.30 -2.65
C TRP A 118 21.77 -5.45 -3.04
N THR A 119 21.41 -6.67 -2.65
CA THR A 119 22.12 -7.89 -3.11
C THR A 119 21.84 -8.21 -4.59
N ARG A 120 20.68 -7.76 -5.10
CA ARG A 120 20.24 -7.88 -6.51
C ARG A 120 20.17 -6.48 -7.12
N ASP A 121 20.05 -6.41 -8.44
CA ASP A 121 19.73 -5.14 -9.11
C ASP A 121 18.30 -4.72 -8.75
N PRO A 122 18.07 -3.56 -8.10
CA PRO A 122 16.73 -3.14 -7.69
C PRO A 122 15.78 -2.87 -8.85
N PHE A 123 16.29 -2.66 -10.07
CA PHE A 123 15.49 -2.39 -11.27
C PHE A 123 15.47 -3.56 -12.26
N LYS A 124 15.76 -4.76 -11.79
CA LYS A 124 15.58 -6.03 -12.50
C LYS A 124 14.64 -6.92 -11.72
N LEU A 125 13.59 -7.40 -12.39
CA LEU A 125 12.66 -8.35 -11.78
C LEU A 125 13.33 -9.73 -11.71
N VAL A 126 13.69 -10.14 -10.50
CA VAL A 126 14.31 -11.45 -10.24
C VAL A 126 13.27 -12.35 -9.58
N GLU A 127 13.08 -13.53 -10.14
CA GLU A 127 12.23 -14.57 -9.54
C GLU A 127 13.13 -15.65 -8.92
N GLU A 128 12.99 -15.85 -7.60
CA GLU A 128 13.72 -16.85 -6.83
C GLU A 128 12.79 -17.51 -5.81
N ASN A 129 12.77 -18.84 -5.79
CA ASN A 129 11.96 -19.62 -4.83
C ASN A 129 10.47 -19.21 -4.79
N GLY A 130 9.88 -18.87 -5.95
CA GLY A 130 8.50 -18.46 -6.05
C GLY A 130 8.20 -17.03 -5.58
N ASN A 131 9.23 -16.22 -5.32
CA ASN A 131 9.10 -14.82 -4.95
C ASN A 131 9.74 -13.91 -5.99
N PHE A 132 9.15 -12.72 -6.18
CA PHE A 132 9.69 -11.65 -7.02
C PHE A 132 10.44 -10.63 -6.17
N TYR A 133 11.63 -10.23 -6.64
CA TYR A 133 12.50 -9.27 -5.99
C TYR A 133 12.82 -8.13 -6.95
N ALA A 134 12.35 -6.94 -6.63
CA ALA A 134 12.75 -5.68 -7.27
C ALA A 134 12.19 -4.49 -6.46
N ARG A 135 12.66 -3.27 -6.71
CA ARG A 135 12.02 -2.05 -6.22
C ARG A 135 10.67 -1.88 -6.93
N GLY A 136 9.57 -1.71 -6.16
CA GLY A 136 8.21 -1.60 -6.68
C GLY A 136 7.56 -2.94 -7.06
N SER A 137 8.20 -4.09 -6.76
CA SER A 137 7.58 -5.40 -7.03
C SER A 137 6.31 -5.66 -6.22
N VAL A 138 6.11 -4.98 -5.11
CA VAL A 138 4.86 -5.01 -4.33
C VAL A 138 4.19 -3.65 -4.37
N ASP A 139 4.91 -2.62 -4.02
CA ASP A 139 4.46 -1.27 -3.80
C ASP A 139 4.93 -0.35 -4.95
N ASP A 140 4.06 0.06 -5.89
CA ASP A 140 2.69 -0.46 -6.10
C ASP A 140 2.50 -0.95 -7.56
N LYS A 141 3.63 -1.27 -8.24
CA LYS A 141 3.61 -1.75 -9.64
C LYS A 141 2.95 -3.12 -9.81
N ALA A 142 2.83 -3.91 -8.72
CA ALA A 142 2.08 -5.15 -8.78
C ALA A 142 0.59 -4.88 -9.01
N GLU A 143 0.00 -3.99 -8.23
CA GLU A 143 -1.41 -3.60 -8.38
C GLU A 143 -1.64 -2.90 -9.72
N ALA A 144 -0.76 -1.96 -10.09
CA ALA A 144 -0.81 -1.32 -11.40
C ALA A 144 -0.81 -2.33 -12.56
N ALA A 145 0.05 -3.35 -12.50
CA ALA A 145 0.10 -4.41 -13.51
C ALA A 145 -1.18 -5.26 -13.53
N ILE A 146 -1.73 -5.59 -12.35
CA ILE A 146 -3.00 -6.32 -12.22
C ILE A 146 -4.15 -5.54 -12.86
N TRP A 147 -4.23 -4.24 -12.62
CA TRP A 147 -5.29 -3.40 -13.22
C TRP A 147 -5.16 -3.31 -14.74
N VAL A 148 -3.94 -3.08 -15.26
CA VAL A 148 -3.70 -3.02 -16.71
C VAL A 148 -4.02 -4.35 -17.37
N ASP A 149 -3.53 -5.47 -16.84
CA ASP A 149 -3.80 -6.81 -17.37
C ASP A 149 -5.30 -7.15 -17.34
N THR A 150 -5.97 -6.79 -16.25
CA THR A 150 -7.43 -6.99 -16.14
C THR A 150 -8.18 -6.29 -17.25
N LEU A 151 -7.84 -5.03 -17.54
CA LEU A 151 -8.46 -4.29 -18.65
C LEU A 151 -8.09 -4.87 -20.02
N VAL A 152 -6.83 -5.30 -20.21
CA VAL A 152 -6.37 -6.00 -21.44
C VAL A 152 -7.19 -7.28 -21.66
N ARG A 153 -7.35 -8.10 -20.62
CA ARG A 153 -8.16 -9.34 -20.71
C ARG A 153 -9.63 -9.03 -20.99
N TYR A 154 -10.23 -8.10 -20.26
CA TYR A 154 -11.62 -7.70 -20.49
C TYR A 154 -11.86 -7.24 -21.92
N LYS A 155 -10.91 -6.50 -22.50
CA LYS A 155 -11.00 -6.06 -23.89
C LYS A 155 -10.93 -7.22 -24.88
N LYS A 156 -9.96 -8.14 -24.71
CA LYS A 156 -9.79 -9.33 -25.54
C LYS A 156 -10.98 -10.30 -25.45
N GLU A 157 -11.53 -10.46 -24.26
CA GLU A 157 -12.71 -11.31 -23.98
C GLU A 157 -14.03 -10.66 -24.37
N ASN A 158 -14.00 -9.41 -24.84
CA ASN A 158 -15.18 -8.61 -25.15
C ASN A 158 -16.15 -8.50 -23.95
N PHE A 159 -15.59 -8.51 -22.72
CA PHE A 159 -16.38 -8.35 -21.51
C PHE A 159 -17.03 -6.96 -21.46
N LYS A 160 -18.31 -6.90 -21.09
CA LYS A 160 -19.06 -5.64 -21.01
C LYS A 160 -19.46 -5.38 -19.56
N PRO A 161 -18.65 -4.65 -18.79
CA PRO A 161 -18.98 -4.33 -17.39
C PRO A 161 -20.28 -3.52 -17.33
N ARG A 162 -20.99 -3.63 -16.22
CA ARG A 162 -22.17 -2.79 -15.99
C ARG A 162 -21.76 -1.32 -15.83
N ARG A 163 -20.75 -1.08 -14.99
CA ARG A 163 -20.21 0.26 -14.69
C ARG A 163 -19.01 0.55 -15.58
N THR A 164 -18.79 1.79 -15.88
CA THR A 164 -17.51 2.23 -16.45
C THR A 164 -16.39 1.95 -15.45
N LEU A 165 -15.30 1.36 -15.92
CA LEU A 165 -14.06 1.24 -15.16
C LEU A 165 -13.11 2.33 -15.62
N LYS A 166 -12.55 3.05 -14.70
CA LYS A 166 -11.50 4.04 -14.93
C LYS A 166 -10.23 3.53 -14.28
N LEU A 167 -9.14 3.48 -15.00
CA LEU A 167 -7.81 3.20 -14.46
C LEU A 167 -7.06 4.52 -14.37
N ALA A 168 -6.44 4.81 -13.23
CA ALA A 168 -5.50 5.91 -13.09
C ALA A 168 -4.16 5.38 -12.58
N LEU A 169 -3.13 5.48 -13.41
CA LEU A 169 -1.74 5.25 -13.03
C LEU A 169 -1.10 6.60 -12.73
N THR A 170 -0.73 6.84 -11.49
CA THR A 170 -0.25 8.14 -11.00
C THR A 170 1.20 8.08 -10.56
N CYS A 171 1.84 9.24 -10.43
CA CYS A 171 3.21 9.41 -9.96
C CYS A 171 3.23 10.31 -8.72
N GLY A 172 4.20 10.10 -7.82
CA GLY A 172 4.48 11.00 -6.71
C GLY A 172 3.70 10.70 -5.44
N GLU A 173 3.34 9.44 -5.20
CA GLU A 173 2.82 8.97 -3.93
C GLU A 173 3.94 8.89 -2.88
N GLU A 174 5.07 8.30 -3.25
CA GLU A 174 6.17 7.91 -2.39
C GLU A 174 7.04 9.07 -1.88
N THR A 175 6.96 10.24 -2.49
CA THR A 175 7.87 11.34 -2.16
C THR A 175 7.12 12.59 -1.72
N ALA A 176 7.08 12.82 -0.42
CA ALA A 176 6.45 13.99 0.16
C ALA A 176 7.07 15.31 -0.39
N GLY A 177 6.21 16.20 -0.87
CA GLY A 177 6.63 17.49 -1.43
C GLY A 177 7.05 17.46 -2.90
N ALA A 178 7.06 16.29 -3.56
CA ALA A 178 7.17 16.16 -5.00
C ALA A 178 5.82 16.39 -5.70
N PHE A 179 5.83 16.37 -7.03
CA PHE A 179 4.59 16.35 -7.81
C PHE A 179 3.75 15.14 -7.41
N ASN A 180 2.44 15.33 -7.18
CA ASN A 180 1.51 14.25 -6.89
C ASN A 180 0.43 14.19 -7.97
N GLY A 181 0.48 13.13 -8.79
CA GLY A 181 -0.38 12.94 -9.95
C GLY A 181 -1.87 12.79 -9.58
N ALA A 182 -2.18 12.13 -8.47
CA ALA A 182 -3.56 12.00 -8.01
C ALA A 182 -4.14 13.36 -7.59
N GLN A 183 -3.37 14.17 -6.86
CA GLN A 183 -3.75 15.53 -6.52
C GLN A 183 -3.92 16.39 -7.79
N TRP A 184 -3.00 16.30 -8.73
CA TRP A 184 -3.06 17.05 -9.98
C TRP A 184 -4.31 16.72 -10.79
N LEU A 185 -4.67 15.45 -10.93
CA LEU A 185 -5.88 14.99 -11.60
C LEU A 185 -7.15 15.54 -10.92
N THR A 186 -7.21 15.54 -9.59
CA THR A 186 -8.36 16.09 -8.86
C THR A 186 -8.55 17.57 -9.09
N GLN A 187 -7.48 18.31 -9.33
CA GLN A 187 -7.50 19.77 -9.52
C GLN A 187 -7.70 20.17 -10.98
N ASN A 188 -7.18 19.40 -11.93
CA ASN A 188 -7.08 19.81 -13.33
C ASN A 188 -7.91 18.97 -14.31
N GLN A 189 -8.17 17.69 -14.01
CA GLN A 189 -8.88 16.75 -14.90
C GLN A 189 -9.79 15.82 -14.10
N ARG A 190 -10.55 16.36 -13.17
CA ARG A 190 -11.38 15.60 -12.25
C ARG A 190 -12.39 14.69 -12.97
N GLU A 191 -12.93 15.10 -14.09
CA GLU A 191 -13.89 14.34 -14.88
C GLU A 191 -13.34 12.99 -15.34
N LEU A 192 -12.02 12.89 -15.58
CA LEU A 192 -11.38 11.65 -15.97
C LEU A 192 -11.39 10.61 -14.84
N ILE A 193 -11.34 11.06 -13.57
CA ILE A 193 -11.24 10.18 -12.41
C ILE A 193 -12.50 10.14 -11.53
N ASP A 194 -13.50 10.98 -11.80
CA ASP A 194 -14.74 11.01 -11.00
C ASP A 194 -15.42 9.63 -11.02
N ALA A 195 -15.71 9.08 -9.84
CA ALA A 195 -16.24 7.74 -9.64
C ALA A 195 -17.07 7.68 -8.35
N GLU A 196 -17.84 6.59 -8.14
CA GLU A 196 -18.56 6.38 -6.90
C GLU A 196 -17.62 6.01 -5.75
N PHE A 197 -16.60 5.21 -6.07
CA PHE A 197 -15.52 4.85 -5.17
C PHE A 197 -14.27 4.50 -5.97
N ALA A 198 -13.13 4.52 -5.29
CA ALA A 198 -11.86 4.06 -5.79
C ALA A 198 -11.44 2.76 -5.09
N ILE A 199 -10.72 1.91 -5.83
CA ILE A 199 -9.97 0.78 -5.29
C ILE A 199 -8.50 1.14 -5.46
N ASN A 200 -7.74 1.07 -4.38
CA ASN A 200 -6.34 1.43 -4.29
C ASN A 200 -5.66 0.51 -3.28
N GLU A 201 -4.35 0.57 -3.17
CA GLU A 201 -3.58 -0.12 -2.14
C GLU A 201 -4.05 0.19 -0.70
N GLY A 202 -3.49 -0.51 0.29
CA GLY A 202 -3.67 -0.18 1.70
C GLY A 202 -4.17 -1.32 2.58
N ALA A 203 -4.46 -2.48 2.05
CA ALA A 203 -4.83 -3.66 2.81
C ALA A 203 -4.38 -4.94 2.11
N TRP A 204 -4.44 -6.06 2.81
CA TRP A 204 -4.04 -7.36 2.26
C TRP A 204 -4.94 -8.49 2.72
N GLY A 205 -4.88 -9.61 1.97
CA GLY A 205 -5.45 -10.89 2.38
C GLY A 205 -4.38 -11.79 2.99
N GLU A 206 -4.79 -12.67 3.89
CA GLU A 206 -3.90 -13.70 4.46
C GLU A 206 -4.47 -15.08 4.14
N LEU A 207 -3.58 -15.98 3.70
CA LEU A 207 -3.85 -17.40 3.54
C LEU A 207 -3.05 -18.18 4.57
N ASP A 208 -3.56 -19.33 5.01
CA ASP A 208 -2.77 -20.26 5.82
C ASP A 208 -1.79 -21.08 4.96
N ALA A 209 -0.98 -21.91 5.60
CA ALA A 209 0.01 -22.75 4.90
C ALA A 209 -0.63 -23.77 3.92
N GLN A 210 -1.93 -24.00 4.01
CA GLN A 210 -2.71 -24.88 3.13
C GLN A 210 -3.44 -24.10 2.02
N GLY A 211 -3.28 -22.75 1.97
CA GLY A 211 -3.94 -21.89 1.00
C GLY A 211 -5.38 -21.52 1.35
N ASN A 212 -5.86 -21.83 2.56
CA ASN A 212 -7.20 -21.42 2.98
C ASN A 212 -7.21 -19.93 3.34
N LYS A 213 -8.33 -19.26 3.04
CA LYS A 213 -8.54 -17.84 3.34
C LYS A 213 -8.66 -17.64 4.86
N VAL A 214 -7.76 -16.87 5.45
CA VAL A 214 -7.77 -16.50 6.88
C VAL A 214 -8.49 -15.18 7.09
N VAL A 215 -8.08 -14.14 6.37
CA VAL A 215 -8.66 -12.80 6.48
C VAL A 215 -8.48 -12.02 5.18
N MET A 216 -9.45 -11.14 4.91
CA MET A 216 -9.33 -10.01 3.99
C MET A 216 -9.47 -8.74 4.82
N GLN A 217 -8.45 -7.90 4.81
CA GLN A 217 -8.45 -6.62 5.51
C GLN A 217 -8.98 -5.52 4.60
N ILE A 218 -9.57 -4.51 5.21
CA ILE A 218 -9.99 -3.28 4.53
C ILE A 218 -9.39 -2.12 5.32
N GLN A 219 -8.65 -1.25 4.65
CA GLN A 219 -8.11 -0.04 5.27
C GLN A 219 -9.27 0.95 5.50
N ALA A 220 -9.56 1.23 6.76
CA ALA A 220 -10.65 2.11 7.18
C ALA A 220 -10.16 3.50 7.61
N GLY A 221 -8.85 3.72 7.65
CA GLY A 221 -8.23 4.99 8.00
C GLY A 221 -6.72 4.88 8.11
N GLU A 222 -6.06 6.01 8.10
CA GLU A 222 -4.60 6.13 8.22
C GLU A 222 -4.20 7.06 9.34
N LYS A 223 -3.01 6.81 9.88
CA LYS A 223 -2.35 7.75 10.77
C LYS A 223 -1.78 8.90 9.94
N PHE A 224 -1.82 10.11 10.50
CA PHE A 224 -1.31 11.28 9.81
C PHE A 224 0.23 11.33 9.87
N PRO A 225 0.94 11.35 8.71
CA PRO A 225 2.38 11.50 8.67
C PRO A 225 2.79 12.94 8.95
N GLN A 226 3.74 13.14 9.87
CA GLN A 226 4.29 14.45 10.18
C GLN A 226 5.80 14.35 10.37
N ASN A 227 6.55 15.18 9.63
CA ASN A 227 7.98 15.29 9.80
C ASN A 227 8.32 16.45 10.74
N TYR A 228 9.23 16.20 11.68
CA TYR A 228 9.80 17.20 12.57
C TYR A 228 11.31 17.28 12.33
N ARG A 229 11.81 18.50 12.13
CA ARG A 229 13.25 18.73 12.06
C ARG A 229 13.76 19.16 13.42
N LEU A 230 14.65 18.35 14.00
CA LEU A 230 15.44 18.72 15.17
C LEU A 230 16.73 19.38 14.67
N GLU A 231 17.07 20.53 15.19
CA GLU A 231 18.30 21.23 14.84
C GLU A 231 18.95 21.78 16.11
N ALA A 232 20.26 21.55 16.25
CA ALA A 232 21.08 22.19 17.25
C ALA A 232 22.20 22.96 16.56
N THR A 233 22.52 24.12 17.10
CA THR A 233 23.63 24.98 16.64
C THR A 233 24.66 25.19 17.75
N ASN A 234 25.91 25.45 17.32
CA ASN A 234 27.03 25.70 18.22
C ASN A 234 27.98 26.71 17.55
N ARG A 235 28.80 27.41 18.36
CA ARG A 235 29.80 28.36 17.83
C ARG A 235 30.88 27.71 16.98
N GLY A 236 31.05 26.37 17.07
CA GLY A 236 32.16 25.65 16.45
C GLY A 236 33.47 25.79 17.21
N GLY A 237 34.58 25.39 16.59
CA GLY A 237 35.91 25.45 17.15
C GLY A 237 36.81 24.34 16.61
N HIS A 238 38.05 24.30 17.10
CA HIS A 238 39.02 23.28 16.72
C HIS A 238 38.91 22.06 17.64
N SER A 239 38.98 20.85 17.09
CA SER A 239 38.78 19.59 17.86
C SER A 239 39.81 19.35 18.97
N SER A 240 41.02 19.96 18.86
CA SER A 240 42.07 19.91 19.91
C SER A 240 41.68 20.68 21.18
N ARG A 241 40.64 21.49 21.13
CA ARG A 241 40.12 22.24 22.28
C ARG A 241 38.62 21.87 22.50
N PRO A 242 38.36 20.63 22.92
CA PRO A 242 36.99 20.12 23.00
C PRO A 242 36.22 20.88 24.09
N ILE A 243 34.95 21.18 23.80
CA ILE A 243 33.94 21.69 24.73
C ILE A 243 32.78 20.75 24.80
N LYS A 244 32.09 20.68 25.93
CA LYS A 244 30.93 19.80 26.11
C LYS A 244 29.71 20.27 25.32
N ASP A 245 29.62 21.57 25.04
CA ASP A 245 28.59 22.17 24.23
C ASP A 245 28.88 21.83 22.72
N ASN A 246 28.18 20.83 22.20
CA ASN A 246 28.43 20.27 20.88
C ASN A 246 27.09 19.95 20.20
N ALA A 247 26.88 20.48 18.99
CA ALA A 247 25.62 20.33 18.25
C ALA A 247 25.27 18.87 17.98
N ILE A 248 26.24 18.00 17.67
CA ILE A 248 26.00 16.56 17.46
C ILE A 248 25.50 15.94 18.77
N TYR A 249 26.10 16.24 19.92
CA TYR A 249 25.67 15.66 21.20
C TYR A 249 24.27 16.15 21.61
N HIS A 250 23.93 17.39 21.29
CA HIS A 250 22.58 17.90 21.58
C HIS A 250 21.52 17.16 20.76
N VAL A 251 21.75 16.96 19.46
CA VAL A 251 20.83 16.20 18.59
C VAL A 251 20.77 14.73 19.02
N ALA A 252 21.90 14.08 19.30
CA ALA A 252 21.94 12.70 19.77
C ALA A 252 21.13 12.52 21.08
N ASN A 253 21.33 13.41 22.07
CA ASN A 253 20.58 13.38 23.32
C ASN A 253 19.08 13.65 23.14
N ALA A 254 18.69 14.44 22.14
CA ALA A 254 17.28 14.63 21.80
C ALA A 254 16.70 13.37 21.17
N LEU A 255 17.43 12.70 20.26
CA LEU A 255 16.99 11.47 19.61
C LEU A 255 16.82 10.32 20.60
N THR A 256 17.71 10.15 21.58
CA THR A 256 17.54 9.14 22.64
C THR A 256 16.29 9.38 23.50
N LYS A 257 15.88 10.64 23.69
CA LYS A 257 14.60 10.95 24.36
C LYS A 257 13.40 10.63 23.48
N VAL A 258 13.49 10.86 22.16
CA VAL A 258 12.44 10.47 21.22
C VAL A 258 12.29 8.95 21.18
N GLU A 259 13.40 8.20 21.13
CA GLU A 259 13.42 6.75 21.16
C GLU A 259 12.76 6.18 22.44
N ALA A 260 13.09 6.76 23.59
CA ALA A 260 12.60 6.30 24.89
C ALA A 260 11.14 6.69 25.17
N TYR A 261 10.56 7.62 24.42
CA TYR A 261 9.21 8.09 24.70
C TYR A 261 8.16 7.23 24.02
N GLU A 262 7.35 6.58 24.82
CA GLU A 262 6.18 5.83 24.35
C GLU A 262 4.90 6.66 24.49
N PHE A 263 4.24 6.93 23.37
CA PHE A 263 2.92 7.55 23.41
C PHE A 263 1.88 6.60 24.03
N PRO A 264 0.88 7.13 24.75
CA PRO A 264 -0.16 6.29 25.32
C PRO A 264 -0.94 5.53 24.25
N ALA A 265 -1.43 4.34 24.60
CA ALA A 265 -2.32 3.60 23.71
C ALA A 265 -3.66 4.32 23.60
N MET A 266 -4.17 4.42 22.38
CA MET A 266 -5.45 5.05 22.04
C MET A 266 -6.16 4.20 21.00
N PHE A 267 -7.49 4.12 21.10
CA PHE A 267 -8.28 3.34 20.16
C PHE A 267 -9.35 4.21 19.50
N THR A 268 -9.34 4.22 18.19
CA THR A 268 -10.45 4.67 17.34
C THR A 268 -11.45 3.53 17.15
N ASP A 269 -12.62 3.80 16.58
CA ASP A 269 -13.58 2.73 16.26
C ASP A 269 -12.99 1.72 15.26
N ALA A 270 -12.20 2.20 14.28
CA ALA A 270 -11.51 1.34 13.32
C ALA A 270 -10.48 0.43 14.01
N SER A 271 -9.61 0.97 14.86
CA SER A 271 -8.60 0.17 15.58
C SER A 271 -9.23 -0.79 16.59
N ARG A 272 -10.35 -0.42 17.25
CA ARG A 272 -11.12 -1.35 18.10
C ARG A 272 -11.68 -2.52 17.31
N ALA A 273 -12.27 -2.26 16.13
CA ALA A 273 -12.79 -3.30 15.26
C ALA A 273 -11.65 -4.22 14.77
N TYR A 274 -10.52 -3.65 14.38
CA TYR A 274 -9.31 -4.39 13.98
C TYR A 274 -8.84 -5.33 15.08
N PHE A 275 -8.56 -4.81 16.29
CA PHE A 275 -8.08 -5.63 17.41
C PHE A 275 -9.09 -6.69 17.83
N THR A 276 -10.39 -6.39 17.76
CA THR A 276 -11.45 -7.39 18.02
C THR A 276 -11.41 -8.52 16.99
N GLY A 277 -11.18 -8.21 15.72
CA GLY A 277 -11.04 -9.19 14.64
C GLY A 277 -9.78 -10.04 14.79
N ILE A 278 -8.62 -9.39 14.97
CA ILE A 278 -7.33 -10.08 15.12
C ILE A 278 -7.31 -10.97 16.38
N ALA A 279 -7.93 -10.56 17.49
CA ALA A 279 -8.05 -11.40 18.68
C ALA A 279 -8.72 -12.74 18.38
N LYS A 280 -9.77 -12.76 17.55
CA LYS A 280 -10.45 -14.02 17.15
C LYS A 280 -9.52 -14.89 16.29
N ILE A 281 -8.77 -14.28 15.38
CA ILE A 281 -7.80 -14.98 14.51
C ILE A 281 -6.67 -15.58 15.37
N GLN A 282 -6.11 -14.81 16.32
CA GLN A 282 -5.07 -15.30 17.23
C GLN A 282 -5.57 -16.46 18.11
N ALA A 283 -6.78 -16.37 18.61
CA ALA A 283 -7.41 -17.47 19.37
C ALA A 283 -7.56 -18.72 18.51
N ALA A 284 -7.98 -18.61 17.25
CA ALA A 284 -8.11 -19.72 16.32
C ALA A 284 -6.73 -20.34 15.96
N LYS A 285 -5.67 -19.53 15.92
CA LYS A 285 -4.27 -19.99 15.73
C LYS A 285 -3.64 -20.60 17.00
N GLY A 286 -4.36 -20.61 18.14
CA GLY A 286 -3.87 -21.13 19.43
C GLY A 286 -3.11 -20.13 20.29
N ASN A 287 -2.94 -18.89 19.87
CA ASN A 287 -2.25 -17.82 20.60
C ASN A 287 -3.19 -17.17 21.63
N GLN A 288 -3.60 -17.91 22.66
CA GLN A 288 -4.64 -17.52 23.61
C GLN A 288 -4.23 -16.31 24.46
N ASP A 289 -2.97 -16.19 24.83
CA ASP A 289 -2.41 -15.07 25.57
C ASP A 289 -2.52 -13.75 24.82
N VAL A 290 -2.15 -13.75 23.54
CA VAL A 290 -2.25 -12.60 22.64
C VAL A 290 -3.72 -12.22 22.41
N ALA A 291 -4.58 -13.21 22.17
CA ALA A 291 -6.02 -12.99 21.98
C ALA A 291 -6.67 -12.37 23.23
N ALA A 292 -6.30 -12.85 24.42
CA ALA A 292 -6.78 -12.30 25.68
C ALA A 292 -6.28 -10.87 25.91
N ALA A 293 -5.00 -10.60 25.65
CA ALA A 293 -4.42 -9.26 25.76
C ALA A 293 -5.09 -8.26 24.80
N MET A 294 -5.31 -8.61 23.54
CA MET A 294 -6.03 -7.77 22.58
C MET A 294 -7.47 -7.49 23.02
N THR A 295 -8.15 -8.52 23.55
CA THR A 295 -9.51 -8.36 24.08
C THR A 295 -9.55 -7.43 25.30
N SER A 296 -8.53 -7.50 26.16
CA SER A 296 -8.37 -6.59 27.31
C SER A 296 -8.16 -5.15 26.84
N LEU A 297 -7.27 -4.92 25.89
CA LEU A 297 -6.95 -3.59 25.36
C LEU A 297 -8.15 -2.89 24.70
N VAL A 298 -9.01 -3.64 24.02
CA VAL A 298 -10.24 -3.09 23.44
C VAL A 298 -11.17 -2.54 24.51
N LYS A 299 -11.16 -3.11 25.71
CA LYS A 299 -11.96 -2.68 26.87
C LYS A 299 -11.29 -1.60 27.70
N ASP A 300 -9.99 -1.79 27.98
CA ASP A 300 -9.16 -0.87 28.75
C ASP A 300 -7.82 -0.60 28.01
N PRO A 301 -7.71 0.54 27.33
CA PRO A 301 -6.48 0.92 26.62
C PRO A 301 -5.30 1.23 27.55
N ASN A 302 -5.50 1.25 28.87
CA ASN A 302 -4.45 1.50 29.86
C ASN A 302 -3.89 0.21 30.49
N ASP A 303 -4.32 -0.97 30.03
CA ASP A 303 -3.75 -2.24 30.52
C ASP A 303 -2.30 -2.41 30.03
N THR A 304 -1.36 -1.96 30.87
CA THR A 304 0.08 -1.91 30.57
C THR A 304 0.67 -3.29 30.26
N LYS A 305 0.16 -4.35 30.89
CA LYS A 305 0.63 -5.73 30.63
C LYS A 305 0.25 -6.18 29.24
N SER A 306 -0.99 -5.94 28.85
CA SER A 306 -1.49 -6.26 27.52
C SER A 306 -0.82 -5.39 26.44
N ILE A 307 -0.57 -4.10 26.72
CA ILE A 307 0.21 -3.22 25.83
C ILE A 307 1.60 -3.82 25.58
N ALA A 308 2.33 -4.16 26.63
CA ALA A 308 3.68 -4.71 26.51
C ALA A 308 3.69 -5.99 25.67
N LEU A 309 2.81 -6.95 25.99
CA LEU A 309 2.72 -8.22 25.26
C LEU A 309 2.40 -8.01 23.78
N VAL A 310 1.40 -7.20 23.46
CA VAL A 310 0.97 -6.98 22.07
C VAL A 310 2.05 -6.22 21.29
N SER A 311 2.71 -5.23 21.90
CA SER A 311 3.79 -4.45 21.27
C SER A 311 5.03 -5.29 20.99
N GLU A 312 5.37 -6.25 21.87
CA GLU A 312 6.51 -7.16 21.70
C GLU A 312 6.27 -8.16 20.56
N LYS A 313 5.04 -8.65 20.43
CA LYS A 313 4.69 -9.67 19.45
C LYS A 313 4.70 -9.17 18.01
N ASP A 314 4.27 -7.93 17.78
CA ASP A 314 4.20 -7.38 16.43
C ASP A 314 4.32 -5.83 16.45
N PRO A 315 5.36 -5.27 15.79
CA PRO A 315 5.54 -3.82 15.67
C PRO A 315 4.35 -3.12 14.99
N SER A 316 3.63 -3.79 14.10
CA SER A 316 2.47 -3.20 13.42
C SER A 316 1.28 -3.05 14.36
N TRP A 317 1.10 -3.99 15.29
CA TRP A 317 0.10 -3.86 16.35
C TRP A 317 0.43 -2.71 17.30
N ASN A 318 1.73 -2.58 17.68
CA ASN A 318 2.19 -1.44 18.47
C ASN A 318 1.88 -0.11 17.74
N ALA A 319 2.22 -0.04 16.46
CA ALA A 319 1.95 1.14 15.64
C ALA A 319 0.45 1.45 15.50
N THR A 320 -0.40 0.43 15.42
CA THR A 320 -1.86 0.60 15.31
C THR A 320 -2.50 1.14 16.59
N MET A 321 -1.89 0.88 17.75
CA MET A 321 -2.42 1.33 19.05
C MET A 321 -2.11 2.78 19.39
N ARG A 322 -1.06 3.41 18.82
CA ARG A 322 -0.55 4.69 19.32
C ARG A 322 0.09 5.54 18.22
N THR A 323 0.29 6.80 18.50
CA THR A 323 1.24 7.64 17.77
C THR A 323 2.63 7.03 17.90
N THR A 324 3.39 7.01 16.81
CA THR A 324 4.77 6.53 16.80
C THR A 324 5.68 7.57 16.13
N CYS A 325 6.89 7.75 16.66
CA CYS A 325 7.89 8.64 16.09
C CYS A 325 9.22 7.90 15.95
N VAL A 326 9.91 8.10 14.85
CA VAL A 326 11.20 7.47 14.57
C VAL A 326 12.14 8.44 13.84
N ALA A 327 13.42 8.43 14.21
CA ALA A 327 14.43 9.18 13.46
C ALA A 327 14.69 8.48 12.12
N THR A 328 14.65 9.26 11.04
CA THR A 328 14.84 8.74 9.67
C THR A 328 16.05 9.33 8.95
N MET A 329 16.55 10.51 9.40
CA MET A 329 17.74 11.16 8.85
C MET A 329 18.55 11.81 9.95
N LEU A 330 19.88 11.82 9.80
CA LEU A 330 20.81 12.47 10.71
C LEU A 330 21.96 13.10 9.90
N GLU A 331 22.26 14.37 10.18
CA GLU A 331 23.35 15.14 9.56
C GLU A 331 24.13 15.89 10.65
N GLY A 332 25.47 15.98 10.51
CA GLY A 332 26.26 16.76 11.44
C GLY A 332 27.76 16.78 11.11
N GLY A 333 28.37 17.93 11.39
CA GLY A 333 29.78 18.14 11.11
C GLY A 333 30.08 18.45 9.65
N HIS A 334 31.31 18.97 9.40
CA HIS A 334 31.78 19.33 8.05
C HIS A 334 33.27 19.03 7.86
N ALA A 335 34.00 18.75 8.94
CA ALA A 335 35.42 18.40 8.92
C ALA A 335 35.81 17.59 10.16
N THR A 336 36.79 16.69 9.98
CA THR A 336 37.20 15.75 11.05
C THR A 336 37.91 16.44 12.22
N ASN A 337 38.45 17.65 12.04
CA ASN A 337 39.19 18.42 13.03
C ASN A 337 38.41 19.66 13.52
N ALA A 338 37.15 19.82 13.18
CA ALA A 338 36.32 20.94 13.59
C ALA A 338 35.14 20.49 14.51
N LEU A 339 34.82 21.32 15.51
CA LEU A 339 33.59 21.16 16.26
C LEU A 339 32.41 21.55 15.36
N PRO A 340 31.31 20.76 15.35
CA PRO A 340 30.19 20.99 14.45
C PRO A 340 29.43 22.25 14.87
N GLN A 341 29.24 23.18 13.92
CA GLN A 341 28.42 24.37 14.14
C GLN A 341 26.93 24.09 14.06
N ARG A 342 26.57 22.97 13.45
CA ARG A 342 25.18 22.54 13.26
C ARG A 342 25.10 21.02 13.18
N ALA A 343 24.06 20.47 13.78
CA ALA A 343 23.59 19.11 13.56
C ALA A 343 22.08 19.10 13.40
N ARG A 344 21.55 18.16 12.62
CA ARG A 344 20.14 18.04 12.31
C ARG A 344 19.70 16.60 12.31
N ALA A 345 18.45 16.38 12.63
CA ALA A 345 17.78 15.10 12.43
C ALA A 345 16.37 15.32 11.89
N ASN A 346 15.88 14.41 11.07
CA ASN A 346 14.46 14.29 10.77
C ASN A 346 13.84 13.23 11.68
N VAL A 347 12.72 13.55 12.29
CA VAL A 347 11.89 12.61 13.05
C VAL A 347 10.56 12.52 12.34
N ASN A 348 10.26 11.34 11.78
CA ASN A 348 8.96 11.05 11.17
C ASN A 348 8.02 10.51 12.24
N CYS A 349 6.89 11.15 12.43
CA CYS A 349 5.82 10.69 13.31
C CYS A 349 4.61 10.25 12.49
N ARG A 350 3.97 9.17 12.92
CA ARG A 350 2.66 8.72 12.45
C ARG A 350 1.65 8.95 13.56
N ILE A 351 0.85 9.98 13.40
CA ILE A 351 -0.05 10.49 14.44
C ILE A 351 -1.40 9.80 14.31
N LEU A 352 -1.85 9.15 15.41
CA LEU A 352 -3.06 8.33 15.40
C LEU A 352 -4.34 9.17 15.29
N ASP A 353 -4.40 10.34 15.91
CA ASP A 353 -5.56 11.24 15.86
C ASP A 353 -5.09 12.68 15.56
N ARG A 354 -5.65 13.28 14.50
CA ARG A 354 -5.35 14.68 14.13
C ARG A 354 -5.65 15.69 15.24
N LYS A 355 -6.53 15.36 16.19
CA LYS A 355 -6.89 16.23 17.32
C LYS A 355 -5.78 16.37 18.35
N SER A 356 -4.77 15.50 18.32
CA SER A 356 -3.65 15.52 19.27
C SER A 356 -2.47 16.41 18.83
N VAL A 357 -2.61 17.20 17.78
CA VAL A 357 -1.55 18.05 17.20
C VAL A 357 -1.80 19.55 17.44
N VAL A 358 -2.70 19.89 18.32
CA VAL A 358 -2.95 21.29 18.72
C VAL A 358 -2.30 21.58 20.06
#